data_aac64fb6c024850456b456a2df2b0849
#
_entry.id   aac64fb6c024850456b456a2df2b0849
#
_cell.length_a   1.000
_cell.length_b   1.000
_cell.length_c   1.000
_cell.angle_alpha   90.00
_cell.angle_beta   90.00
_cell.angle_gamma   90.00
#
_symmetry.space_group_name_H-M   'P 1'
#
loop_
_entity.id
_entity.type
_entity.pdbx_description
1 polymer ?
#
loop_
_entity_poly.entity_id
_entity_poly.type
_entity_poly.pdbx_seq_one_letter_code
_entity_poly.pdbx_strand_id
1 'polypeptide(L)'
;QLHDRRVHRVEVLVHAVAAPAGPPQVAIVSGGSSDAPVCGEAARTLAFHGVASRRFEDVGVAGLWRLMDRIEEIRAHPVVIAVAGMEGALFSVLGGLVGSVVIAVPSSVGYGVAAAGELSLRSALASCAPGIVTVNIDNGYGAVCAVLRALAVVRATPPVGAAPATPG
;
A
#
# COMPACT_ATOMS: atom_id res chain seq x y z
N GLN A 1 -4.68 30.38 34.56
CA GLN A 1 -4.89 28.93 34.81
C GLN A 1 -4.79 28.25 33.45
N LEU A 2 -3.61 27.70 33.14
CA LEU A 2 -3.34 26.89 31.95
C LEU A 2 -3.94 25.51 32.20
N HIS A 3 -4.92 25.14 31.38
CA HIS A 3 -5.52 23.81 31.37
C HIS A 3 -4.49 22.81 30.83
N ASP A 4 -4.00 21.97 31.74
CA ASP A 4 -3.16 20.80 31.46
C ASP A 4 -3.99 19.81 30.62
N ARG A 5 -3.86 19.87 29.29
CA ARG A 5 -4.38 18.85 28.40
C ARG A 5 -3.41 17.67 28.40
N ARG A 6 -3.56 16.78 29.36
CA ARG A 6 -2.96 15.46 29.29
C ARG A 6 -3.54 14.75 28.06
N VAL A 7 -2.73 14.69 27.03
CA VAL A 7 -2.98 13.79 25.92
C VAL A 7 -2.88 12.38 26.48
N HIS A 8 -4.02 11.75 26.72
CA HIS A 8 -4.04 10.33 27.04
C HIS A 8 -3.48 9.59 25.82
N ARG A 9 -2.22 9.18 25.92
CA ARG A 9 -1.63 8.19 25.03
C ARG A 9 -2.44 6.92 25.21
N VAL A 10 -3.28 6.59 24.26
CA VAL A 10 -3.88 5.26 24.19
C VAL A 10 -2.75 4.30 23.83
N GLU A 11 -2.15 3.69 24.82
CA GLU A 11 -1.29 2.54 24.61
C GLU A 11 -2.19 1.39 24.16
N VAL A 12 -2.31 1.24 22.86
CA VAL A 12 -2.84 0.00 22.31
C VAL A 12 -1.81 -1.07 22.67
N LEU A 13 -2.14 -1.90 23.64
CA LEU A 13 -1.39 -3.13 23.93
C LEU A 13 -1.51 -4.01 22.69
N VAL A 14 -0.61 -3.80 21.75
CA VAL A 14 -0.38 -4.74 20.66
C VAL A 14 0.21 -5.98 21.32
N HIS A 15 -0.61 -6.98 21.58
CA HIS A 15 -0.12 -8.32 21.83
C HIS A 15 0.91 -8.61 20.74
N ALA A 16 2.07 -9.10 21.12
CA ALA A 16 3.14 -9.39 20.18
C ALA A 16 2.57 -10.28 19.06
N VAL A 17 2.24 -9.66 17.94
CA VAL A 17 1.80 -10.41 16.75
C VAL A 17 3.02 -11.17 16.28
N ALA A 18 2.92 -12.49 16.18
CA ALA A 18 3.99 -13.31 15.66
C ALA A 18 4.43 -12.76 14.30
N ALA A 19 5.74 -12.65 14.08
CA ALA A 19 6.24 -12.17 12.80
C ALA A 19 5.65 -13.02 11.66
N PRO A 20 5.14 -12.38 10.60
CA PRO A 20 4.57 -13.12 9.47
C PRO A 20 5.59 -14.13 8.92
N ALA A 21 5.16 -15.38 8.73
CA ALA A 21 5.99 -16.42 8.15
C ALA A 21 5.94 -16.39 6.63
N GLY A 22 7.08 -16.62 5.98
CA GLY A 22 7.18 -16.73 4.52
C GLY A 22 7.65 -15.45 3.82
N PRO A 23 7.80 -15.49 2.48
CA PRO A 23 8.26 -14.38 1.70
C PRO A 23 7.22 -13.24 1.70
N PRO A 24 7.65 -11.98 1.61
CA PRO A 24 6.75 -10.85 1.52
C PRO A 24 5.82 -10.97 0.30
N GLN A 25 4.51 -10.82 0.53
CA GLN A 25 3.48 -10.88 -0.52
C GLN A 25 3.05 -9.48 -0.98
N VAL A 26 3.38 -8.46 -0.20
CA VAL A 26 2.96 -7.08 -0.45
C VAL A 26 4.15 -6.15 -0.40
N ALA A 27 4.35 -5.38 -1.47
CA ALA A 27 5.23 -4.23 -1.45
C ALA A 27 4.45 -3.00 -0.97
N ILE A 28 4.99 -2.24 -0.03
CA ILE A 28 4.48 -0.93 0.38
C ILE A 28 5.47 0.11 -0.13
N VAL A 29 5.03 0.95 -1.05
CA VAL A 29 5.89 1.90 -1.76
C VAL A 29 5.44 3.32 -1.44
N SER A 30 6.33 4.17 -0.92
CA SER A 30 6.01 5.58 -0.64
C SER A 30 6.70 6.56 -1.58
N GLY A 31 5.98 7.63 -1.93
CA GLY A 31 6.50 8.73 -2.73
C GLY A 31 7.54 9.57 -1.98
N GLY A 32 7.28 9.83 -0.71
CA GLY A 32 8.16 10.61 0.16
C GLY A 32 8.28 10.04 1.57
N SER A 33 9.25 10.53 2.32
CA SER A 33 9.43 10.17 3.73
C SER A 33 8.27 10.62 4.61
N SER A 34 7.55 11.67 4.22
CA SER A 34 6.36 12.17 4.91
C SER A 34 5.13 11.25 4.80
N ASP A 35 5.14 10.29 3.88
CA ASP A 35 4.09 9.26 3.74
C ASP A 35 4.26 8.10 4.74
N ALA A 36 5.35 8.10 5.52
CA ALA A 36 5.70 7.02 6.45
C ALA A 36 4.60 6.64 7.46
N PRO A 37 3.78 7.57 8.00
CA PRO A 37 2.69 7.22 8.91
C PRO A 37 1.67 6.27 8.28
N VAL A 38 1.23 6.55 7.05
CA VAL A 38 0.26 5.74 6.29
C VAL A 38 0.86 4.39 5.91
N CYS A 39 2.13 4.37 5.46
CA CYS A 39 2.86 3.13 5.20
C CYS A 39 3.00 2.28 6.47
N GLY A 40 3.25 2.93 7.61
CA GLY A 40 3.34 2.28 8.92
C GLY A 40 2.01 1.66 9.36
N GLU A 41 0.89 2.32 9.14
CA GLU A 41 -0.44 1.78 9.38
C GLU A 41 -0.66 0.51 8.55
N ALA A 42 -0.43 0.59 7.23
CA ALA A 42 -0.58 -0.55 6.33
C ALA A 42 0.31 -1.73 6.74
N ALA A 43 1.58 -1.47 7.04
CA ALA A 43 2.53 -2.51 7.44
C ALA A 43 2.11 -3.22 8.75
N ARG A 44 1.70 -2.46 9.77
CA ARG A 44 1.23 -3.02 11.04
C ARG A 44 -0.06 -3.83 10.86
N THR A 45 -0.97 -3.33 10.03
CA THR A 45 -2.23 -4.03 9.75
C THR A 45 -1.97 -5.35 9.02
N LEU A 46 -1.09 -5.38 8.01
CA LEU A 46 -0.68 -6.62 7.34
C LEU A 46 -0.05 -7.61 8.33
N ALA A 47 0.88 -7.13 9.15
CA ALA A 47 1.54 -7.97 10.16
C ALA A 47 0.52 -8.56 11.15
N PHE A 48 -0.46 -7.78 11.61
CA PHE A 48 -1.53 -8.27 12.48
C PHE A 48 -2.32 -9.42 11.85
N HIS A 49 -2.51 -9.40 10.53
CA HIS A 49 -3.16 -10.47 9.77
C HIS A 49 -2.21 -11.57 9.30
N GLY A 50 -0.96 -11.60 9.77
CA GLY A 50 0.02 -12.62 9.41
C GLY A 50 0.53 -12.53 7.95
N VAL A 51 0.36 -11.39 7.29
CA VAL A 51 0.81 -11.15 5.92
C VAL A 51 2.15 -10.41 5.93
N ALA A 52 3.19 -11.04 5.38
CA ALA A 52 4.50 -10.41 5.24
C ALA A 52 4.48 -9.32 4.17
N SER A 53 5.07 -8.17 4.49
CA SER A 53 5.23 -7.06 3.56
C SER A 53 6.66 -6.52 3.57
N ARG A 54 7.06 -5.86 2.48
CA ARG A 54 8.32 -5.15 2.36
C ARG A 54 8.07 -3.68 2.04
N ARG A 55 8.77 -2.78 2.72
CA ARG A 55 8.64 -1.33 2.52
C ARG A 55 9.73 -0.82 1.59
N PHE A 56 9.35 0.06 0.68
CA PHE A 56 10.22 0.81 -0.24
C PHE A 56 9.89 2.28 -0.06
N GLU A 57 10.70 2.98 0.73
CA GLU A 57 10.39 4.33 1.17
C GLU A 57 11.15 5.36 0.35
N ASP A 58 10.54 6.55 0.20
CA ASP A 58 11.12 7.71 -0.47
C ASP A 58 11.59 7.42 -1.92
N VAL A 59 10.78 6.69 -2.66
CA VAL A 59 11.02 6.33 -4.07
C VAL A 59 10.08 7.08 -5.02
N GLY A 60 9.74 8.33 -4.68
CA GLY A 60 8.87 9.18 -5.49
C GLY A 60 9.49 9.62 -6.81
N VAL A 61 8.61 10.10 -7.69
CA VAL A 61 8.97 10.49 -9.07
C VAL A 61 9.91 11.69 -9.16
N ALA A 62 9.99 12.51 -8.11
CA ALA A 62 10.95 13.61 -8.02
C ALA A 62 12.42 13.13 -8.05
N GLY A 63 12.65 11.86 -7.72
CA GLY A 63 13.93 11.19 -7.88
C GLY A 63 13.69 9.81 -8.48
N LEU A 64 13.18 9.77 -9.70
CA LEU A 64 12.69 8.53 -10.37
C LEU A 64 13.75 7.42 -10.40
N TRP A 65 15.01 7.76 -10.43
CA TRP A 65 16.12 6.80 -10.37
C TRP A 65 16.04 5.91 -9.11
N ARG A 66 15.60 6.44 -7.96
CA ARG A 66 15.45 5.67 -6.73
C ARG A 66 14.39 4.56 -6.86
N LEU A 67 13.30 4.85 -7.57
CA LEU A 67 12.29 3.85 -7.90
C LEU A 67 12.85 2.81 -8.87
N MET A 68 13.55 3.27 -9.91
CA MET A 68 14.10 2.38 -10.94
C MET A 68 15.14 1.42 -10.37
N ASP A 69 15.96 1.85 -9.42
CA ASP A 69 16.93 0.99 -8.72
C ASP A 69 16.27 -0.14 -7.90
N ARG A 70 14.99 0.02 -7.55
CA ARG A 70 14.24 -0.94 -6.73
C ARG A 70 13.11 -1.65 -7.49
N ILE A 71 12.92 -1.33 -8.77
CA ILE A 71 11.72 -1.76 -9.50
C ILE A 71 11.62 -3.29 -9.63
N GLU A 72 12.72 -3.99 -9.82
CA GLU A 72 12.71 -5.44 -9.92
C GLU A 72 12.33 -6.11 -8.60
N GLU A 73 12.76 -5.53 -7.48
CA GLU A 73 12.34 -6.01 -6.17
C GLU A 73 10.84 -5.76 -5.95
N ILE A 74 10.32 -4.60 -6.37
CA ILE A 74 8.90 -4.26 -6.25
C ILE A 74 8.04 -5.21 -7.10
N ARG A 75 8.45 -5.48 -8.35
CA ARG A 75 7.79 -6.39 -9.29
C ARG A 75 7.65 -7.83 -8.78
N ALA A 76 8.53 -8.25 -7.88
CA ALA A 76 8.47 -9.59 -7.30
C ALA A 76 7.24 -9.80 -6.38
N HIS A 77 6.49 -8.74 -6.05
CA HIS A 77 5.33 -8.83 -5.17
C HIS A 77 4.03 -8.84 -5.98
N PRO A 78 3.09 -9.75 -5.69
CA PRO A 78 1.81 -9.82 -6.40
C PRO A 78 0.90 -8.60 -6.15
N VAL A 79 1.11 -7.90 -5.05
CA VAL A 79 0.35 -6.69 -4.69
C VAL A 79 1.29 -5.58 -4.27
N VAL A 80 1.01 -4.37 -4.76
CA VAL A 80 1.72 -3.14 -4.40
C VAL A 80 0.73 -2.16 -3.76
N ILE A 81 0.97 -1.75 -2.52
CA ILE A 81 0.31 -0.61 -1.90
C ILE A 81 1.19 0.61 -2.17
N ALA A 82 0.72 1.53 -2.99
CA ALA A 82 1.41 2.76 -3.32
C ALA A 82 0.83 3.92 -2.51
N VAL A 83 1.68 4.63 -1.76
CA VAL A 83 1.27 5.79 -0.93
C VAL A 83 1.95 7.03 -1.48
N ALA A 84 1.19 8.04 -1.85
CA ALA A 84 1.72 9.29 -2.37
C ALA A 84 0.77 10.46 -2.12
N GLY A 85 1.35 11.60 -1.77
CA GLY A 85 0.69 12.90 -1.73
C GLY A 85 0.95 13.71 -3.00
N MET A 86 0.97 15.02 -2.88
CA MET A 86 1.16 15.95 -3.99
C MET A 86 0.22 15.65 -5.16
N GLU A 87 0.76 15.41 -6.36
CA GLU A 87 0.00 15.08 -7.58
C GLU A 87 -0.20 13.58 -7.79
N GLY A 88 0.32 12.72 -6.91
CA GLY A 88 0.12 11.27 -7.00
C GLY A 88 0.72 10.59 -8.24
N ALA A 89 1.71 11.20 -8.90
CA ALA A 89 2.28 10.68 -10.13
C ALA A 89 2.89 9.27 -9.98
N LEU A 90 3.31 8.92 -8.77
CA LEU A 90 3.82 7.58 -8.44
C LEU A 90 2.85 6.47 -8.82
N PHE A 91 1.54 6.69 -8.69
CA PHE A 91 0.53 5.67 -9.00
C PHE A 91 0.56 5.26 -10.47
N SER A 92 0.55 6.26 -11.36
CA SER A 92 0.60 6.01 -12.81
C SER A 92 1.92 5.38 -13.23
N VAL A 93 3.02 5.81 -12.65
CA VAL A 93 4.35 5.26 -12.95
C VAL A 93 4.43 3.79 -12.52
N LEU A 94 4.03 3.46 -11.30
CA LEU A 94 3.99 2.07 -10.83
C LEU A 94 3.03 1.22 -11.66
N GLY A 95 1.82 1.72 -11.93
CA GLY A 95 0.84 1.01 -12.75
C GLY A 95 1.32 0.67 -14.16
N GLY A 96 2.23 1.49 -14.71
CA GLY A 96 2.88 1.22 -16.00
C GLY A 96 4.12 0.31 -15.92
N LEU A 97 4.73 0.18 -14.75
CA LEU A 97 5.97 -0.56 -14.57
C LEU A 97 5.80 -1.96 -14.00
N VAL A 98 4.72 -2.24 -13.27
CA VAL A 98 4.51 -3.53 -12.59
C VAL A 98 3.30 -4.27 -13.15
N GLY A 99 3.33 -5.60 -13.12
CA GLY A 99 2.17 -6.45 -13.43
C GLY A 99 1.32 -6.78 -12.19
N SER A 100 1.67 -6.24 -11.05
CA SER A 100 1.01 -6.45 -9.77
C SER A 100 -0.31 -5.69 -9.69
N VAL A 101 -1.21 -6.11 -8.81
CA VAL A 101 -2.35 -5.27 -8.41
C VAL A 101 -1.82 -4.06 -7.66
N VAL A 102 -2.07 -2.85 -8.18
CA VAL A 102 -1.64 -1.60 -7.53
C VAL A 102 -2.81 -1.00 -6.76
N ILE A 103 -2.65 -0.84 -5.46
CA ILE A 103 -3.62 -0.16 -4.60
C ILE A 103 -3.06 1.21 -4.24
N ALA A 104 -3.62 2.24 -4.83
CA ALA A 104 -3.26 3.62 -4.59
C ALA A 104 -3.89 4.13 -3.29
N VAL A 105 -3.06 4.64 -2.39
CA VAL A 105 -3.45 5.33 -1.17
C VAL A 105 -3.00 6.77 -1.28
N PRO A 106 -3.87 7.68 -1.70
CA PRO A 106 -3.56 9.10 -1.65
C PRO A 106 -3.22 9.51 -0.22
N SER A 107 -2.17 10.28 -0.02
CA SER A 107 -1.89 10.85 1.30
C SER A 107 -2.25 12.34 1.34
N SER A 108 -2.64 12.82 2.53
CA SER A 108 -2.93 14.25 2.75
C SER A 108 -1.68 15.13 2.74
N VAL A 109 -0.51 14.51 2.56
CA VAL A 109 0.77 15.20 2.46
C VAL A 109 0.80 16.03 1.17
N GLY A 110 0.90 17.34 1.31
CA GLY A 110 0.94 18.26 0.19
C GLY A 110 0.74 19.70 0.61
N TYR A 111 0.97 20.61 -0.31
CA TYR A 111 0.81 22.05 -0.09
C TYR A 111 0.25 22.74 -1.34
N GLY A 112 -0.21 23.99 -1.18
CA GLY A 112 -0.77 24.74 -2.29
C GLY A 112 -1.98 24.02 -2.91
N VAL A 113 -1.99 23.85 -4.22
CA VAL A 113 -3.07 23.17 -4.96
C VAL A 113 -3.15 21.67 -4.65
N ALA A 114 -2.10 21.09 -4.07
CA ALA A 114 -2.03 19.68 -3.69
C ALA A 114 -2.34 19.44 -2.21
N ALA A 115 -2.81 20.44 -1.49
CA ALA A 115 -3.14 20.29 -0.07
C ALA A 115 -4.25 19.26 0.15
N ALA A 116 -4.22 18.60 1.32
CA ALA A 116 -5.24 17.67 1.80
C ALA A 116 -5.47 16.40 0.95
N GLY A 117 -4.60 16.09 -0.02
CA GLY A 117 -4.60 14.82 -0.74
C GLY A 117 -5.66 14.69 -1.86
N GLU A 118 -6.53 15.70 -2.06
CA GLU A 118 -7.55 15.64 -3.12
C GLU A 118 -6.95 15.53 -4.52
N LEU A 119 -5.87 16.26 -4.81
CA LEU A 119 -5.23 16.18 -6.11
C LEU A 119 -4.66 14.79 -6.34
N SER A 120 -4.02 14.20 -5.33
CA SER A 120 -3.51 12.84 -5.38
C SER A 120 -4.61 11.81 -5.63
N LEU A 121 -5.75 11.94 -4.93
CA LEU A 121 -6.93 11.09 -5.14
C LEU A 121 -7.47 11.20 -6.57
N ARG A 122 -7.65 12.40 -7.07
CA ARG A 122 -8.14 12.65 -8.44
C ARG A 122 -7.17 12.10 -9.48
N SER A 123 -5.87 12.26 -9.28
CA SER A 123 -4.83 11.72 -10.15
C SER A 123 -4.87 10.19 -10.21
N ALA A 124 -5.02 9.52 -9.06
CA ALA A 124 -5.16 8.07 -9.01
C ALA A 124 -6.39 7.58 -9.79
N LEU A 125 -7.54 8.26 -9.63
CA LEU A 125 -8.79 7.93 -10.33
C LEU A 125 -8.74 8.26 -11.83
N ALA A 126 -7.96 9.26 -12.23
CA ALA A 126 -7.81 9.71 -13.62
C ALA A 126 -6.64 9.02 -14.35
N SER A 127 -5.92 8.13 -13.70
CA SER A 127 -4.75 7.47 -14.27
C SER A 127 -5.11 6.67 -15.52
N CYS A 128 -4.31 6.81 -16.57
CA CYS A 128 -4.42 5.98 -17.77
C CYS A 128 -3.76 4.59 -17.61
N ALA A 129 -3.00 4.37 -16.54
CA ALA A 129 -2.42 3.07 -16.25
C ALA A 129 -3.53 2.11 -15.78
N PRO A 130 -3.70 0.95 -16.46
CA PRO A 130 -4.78 0.02 -16.11
C PRO A 130 -4.47 -0.73 -14.80
N GLY A 131 -5.53 -1.19 -14.11
CA GLY A 131 -5.39 -2.05 -12.94
C GLY A 131 -5.07 -1.34 -11.63
N ILE A 132 -5.14 -0.01 -11.57
CA ILE A 132 -5.01 0.75 -10.33
C ILE A 132 -6.35 0.75 -9.60
N VAL A 133 -6.34 0.30 -8.36
CA VAL A 133 -7.47 0.40 -7.42
C VAL A 133 -7.16 1.52 -6.42
N THR A 134 -8.13 2.37 -6.13
CA THR A 134 -7.91 3.52 -5.25
C THR A 134 -8.74 3.40 -3.99
N VAL A 135 -8.15 3.69 -2.84
CA VAL A 135 -8.84 3.86 -1.57
C VAL A 135 -8.92 5.34 -1.19
N ASN A 136 -9.58 5.66 -0.08
CA ASN A 136 -9.68 7.05 0.38
C ASN A 136 -8.33 7.60 0.88
N ILE A 137 -8.26 8.92 1.03
CA ILE A 137 -7.08 9.64 1.51
C ILE A 137 -6.67 9.13 2.90
N ASP A 138 -5.37 8.93 3.10
CA ASP A 138 -4.74 8.42 4.33
C ASP A 138 -5.26 7.06 4.82
N ASN A 139 -5.94 6.29 3.97
CA ASN A 139 -6.60 5.05 4.37
C ASN A 139 -5.70 3.82 4.12
N GLY A 140 -4.60 3.72 4.86
CA GLY A 140 -3.71 2.55 4.83
C GLY A 140 -4.42 1.27 5.26
N TYR A 141 -5.30 1.35 6.27
CA TYR A 141 -6.13 0.24 6.72
C TYR A 141 -7.05 -0.28 5.61
N GLY A 142 -7.76 0.61 4.92
CA GLY A 142 -8.65 0.22 3.82
C GLY A 142 -7.91 -0.46 2.67
N ALA A 143 -6.69 -0.01 2.37
CA ALA A 143 -5.85 -0.66 1.38
C ALA A 143 -5.52 -2.11 1.79
N VAL A 144 -5.16 -2.34 3.06
CA VAL A 144 -4.90 -3.69 3.56
C VAL A 144 -6.15 -4.55 3.52
N CYS A 145 -7.33 -4.03 3.86
CA CYS A 145 -8.58 -4.78 3.74
C CYS A 145 -8.84 -5.25 2.29
N ALA A 146 -8.52 -4.42 1.29
CA ALA A 146 -8.61 -4.79 -0.11
C ALA A 146 -7.59 -5.88 -0.48
N VAL A 147 -6.34 -5.76 -0.02
CA VAL A 147 -5.29 -6.80 -0.18
C VAL A 147 -5.75 -8.14 0.36
N LEU A 148 -6.24 -8.17 1.61
CA LEU A 148 -6.64 -9.41 2.27
C LEU A 148 -7.75 -10.12 1.52
N ARG A 149 -8.72 -9.37 0.99
CA ARG A 149 -9.81 -9.92 0.17
C ARG A 149 -9.28 -10.47 -1.16
N ALA A 150 -8.39 -9.73 -1.84
CA ALA A 150 -7.78 -10.19 -3.08
C ALA A 150 -6.98 -11.48 -2.88
N LEU A 151 -6.14 -11.53 -1.84
CA LEU A 151 -5.36 -12.72 -1.51
C LEU A 151 -6.25 -13.92 -1.12
N ALA A 152 -7.37 -13.70 -0.44
CA ALA A 152 -8.31 -14.76 -0.10
C ALA A 152 -8.95 -15.38 -1.36
N VAL A 153 -9.33 -14.56 -2.34
CA VAL A 153 -9.88 -15.05 -3.62
C VAL A 153 -8.84 -15.88 -4.36
N VAL A 154 -7.60 -15.38 -4.48
CA VAL A 154 -6.51 -16.12 -5.17
C VAL A 154 -6.24 -17.46 -4.50
N ARG A 155 -6.27 -17.53 -3.17
CA ARG A 155 -6.05 -18.79 -2.43
C ARG A 155 -7.21 -19.78 -2.56
N ALA A 156 -8.44 -19.28 -2.71
CA ALA A 156 -9.64 -20.11 -2.85
C ALA A 156 -9.85 -20.63 -4.28
N THR A 157 -9.22 -20.03 -5.28
CA THR A 157 -9.36 -20.39 -6.69
C THR A 157 -8.28 -21.42 -7.06
N PRO A 158 -8.65 -22.66 -7.45
CA PRO A 158 -7.67 -23.63 -7.94
C PRO A 158 -6.98 -23.08 -9.19
N PRO A 159 -5.71 -23.45 -9.44
CA PRO A 159 -4.99 -23.01 -10.63
C PRO A 159 -5.78 -23.38 -11.90
N VAL A 160 -5.88 -22.42 -12.82
CA VAL A 160 -6.54 -22.65 -14.12
C VAL A 160 -5.86 -23.85 -14.81
N GLY A 161 -6.62 -24.93 -15.06
CA GLY A 161 -6.11 -26.16 -15.68
C GLY A 161 -5.85 -27.33 -14.72
N ALA A 162 -6.12 -27.18 -13.43
CA ALA A 162 -6.16 -28.35 -12.53
C ALA A 162 -7.39 -29.21 -12.89
N ALA A 163 -7.15 -30.42 -13.38
CA ALA A 163 -8.22 -31.39 -13.62
C ALA A 163 -8.96 -31.69 -12.31
N PRO A 164 -10.30 -31.86 -12.32
CA PRO A 164 -11.03 -32.25 -11.13
C PRO A 164 -10.48 -33.58 -10.62
N ALA A 165 -10.23 -33.64 -9.31
CA ALA A 165 -9.84 -34.89 -8.66
C ALA A 165 -10.96 -35.92 -8.94
N THR A 166 -10.64 -37.00 -9.62
CA THR A 166 -11.54 -38.14 -9.85
C THR A 166 -11.88 -38.74 -8.50
N PRO A 167 -13.17 -38.83 -8.11
CA PRO A 167 -13.54 -39.54 -6.90
C PRO A 167 -13.22 -41.04 -7.10
N GLY A 168 -12.33 -41.56 -6.23
CA GLY A 168 -12.07 -43.00 -6.13
C GLY A 168 -13.15 -43.75 -5.37
#